data_6025e73b7b8dfdd7fb42a9107dd87b30
#
_entry.id   6025e73b7b8dfdd7fb42a9107dd87b30
#
_cell.length_a   1.000
_cell.length_b   1.000
_cell.length_c   1.000
_cell.angle_alpha   90.00
_cell.angle_beta   90.00
_cell.angle_gamma   90.00
#
_symmetry.space_group_name_H-M   'P 1'
#
loop_
_entity.id
_entity.type
_entity.pdbx_description
1 polymer ?
#
loop_
_entity_poly.entity_id
_entity_poly.type
_entity_poly.pdbx_seq_one_letter_code
_entity_poly.pdbx_strand_id
1 'polypeptide(L)'
;LFRSAGALGLPKPLVLERYQPGQAVIEGTVLLGGGPHSTLLPTLAQVFKSMNAQTLAHRQLPQWLALANAAGLMSGRWGVEDQPGEKVKALVFDATGLSDSSQSTALYDFFHDVARSVLPCGRVIVLGRPPETCQAPRQATIQRALEGLTRSLAKELKKAITVQLVYVAEGAQGQLESTLRFLLS
;
A
#
# COMPACT_ATOMS: atom_id res chain seq x y z
N LEU A 1 20.10 -15.50 24.42
CA LEU A 1 18.92 -16.37 24.60
C LEU A 1 18.29 -16.81 23.27
N PHE A 2 18.27 -16.03 22.20
CA PHE A 2 17.62 -16.39 20.92
C PHE A 2 18.46 -17.25 19.96
N ARG A 3 19.78 -17.37 20.18
CA ARG A 3 20.65 -18.22 19.33
C ARG A 3 20.42 -19.72 19.54
N SER A 4 19.93 -20.12 20.70
CA SER A 4 19.67 -21.52 21.05
C SER A 4 18.29 -22.04 20.59
N ALA A 5 17.33 -21.16 20.27
CA ALA A 5 16.01 -21.58 19.82
C ALA A 5 16.01 -22.37 18.51
N GLY A 6 16.94 -22.06 17.60
CA GLY A 6 17.08 -22.79 16.33
C GLY A 6 17.60 -24.22 16.48
N ALA A 7 18.34 -24.52 17.55
CA ALA A 7 18.81 -25.86 17.85
C ALA A 7 17.69 -26.79 18.37
N LEU A 8 16.59 -26.21 18.84
CA LEU A 8 15.41 -26.90 19.37
C LEU A 8 14.27 -27.03 18.33
N GLY A 9 14.51 -26.71 17.05
CA GLY A 9 13.49 -26.77 16.00
C GLY A 9 12.42 -25.66 16.09
N LEU A 10 12.60 -24.67 16.98
CA LEU A 10 11.67 -23.54 17.10
C LEU A 10 11.90 -22.53 15.94
N PRO A 11 10.83 -21.90 15.44
CA PRO A 11 10.95 -20.88 14.42
C PRO A 11 11.85 -19.74 14.91
N LYS A 12 12.84 -19.35 14.10
CA LYS A 12 13.65 -18.15 14.38
C LYS A 12 12.78 -16.91 14.22
N PRO A 13 12.70 -16.03 15.23
CA PRO A 13 12.02 -14.76 15.07
C PRO A 13 12.71 -13.92 13.98
N LEU A 14 11.91 -13.23 13.19
CA LEU A 14 12.44 -12.31 12.19
C LEU A 14 13.12 -11.13 12.91
N VAL A 15 14.29 -10.73 12.41
CA VAL A 15 14.93 -9.49 12.84
C VAL A 15 14.14 -8.34 12.19
N LEU A 16 13.56 -7.49 13.02
CA LEU A 16 12.80 -6.33 12.54
C LEU A 16 13.77 -5.26 12.03
N GLU A 17 13.47 -4.71 10.89
CA GLU A 17 14.14 -3.51 10.39
C GLU A 17 13.77 -2.32 11.28
N ARG A 18 14.73 -1.43 11.50
CA ARG A 18 14.53 -0.22 12.28
C ARG A 18 15.04 0.97 11.47
N TYR A 19 14.22 1.98 11.36
CA TYR A 19 14.61 3.23 10.72
C TYR A 19 15.82 3.84 11.41
N GLN A 20 16.78 4.30 10.61
CA GLN A 20 17.97 5.01 11.05
C GLN A 20 17.89 6.46 10.53
N PRO A 21 18.15 7.48 11.35
CA PRO A 21 18.20 8.85 10.86
C PRO A 21 19.16 8.99 9.67
N GLY A 22 18.68 9.64 8.61
CA GLY A 22 19.47 9.87 7.39
C GLY A 22 19.33 8.80 6.30
N GLN A 23 18.70 7.65 6.59
CA GLN A 23 18.38 6.68 5.53
C GLN A 23 17.16 7.12 4.70
N ALA A 24 16.98 6.51 3.53
CA ALA A 24 15.75 6.67 2.73
C ALA A 24 14.52 6.27 3.54
N VAL A 25 13.40 6.97 3.32
CA VAL A 25 12.13 6.65 4.01
C VAL A 25 11.70 5.21 3.75
N ILE A 26 11.98 4.72 2.56
CA ILE A 26 11.73 3.32 2.19
C ILE A 26 12.91 2.79 1.35
N GLU A 27 13.46 1.67 1.77
CA GLU A 27 14.50 0.95 1.02
C GLU A 27 13.86 -0.15 0.18
N GLY A 28 13.51 0.19 -1.04
CA GLY A 28 12.87 -0.71 -2.01
C GLY A 28 11.69 -0.09 -2.75
N THR A 29 11.05 -0.90 -3.55
CA THR A 29 10.01 -0.45 -4.46
C THR A 29 8.64 -0.41 -3.79
N VAL A 30 7.86 0.63 -4.07
CA VAL A 30 6.45 0.78 -3.70
C VAL A 30 5.58 0.40 -4.89
N LEU A 31 4.69 -0.55 -4.72
CA LEU A 31 3.71 -0.93 -5.73
C LEU A 31 2.37 -0.25 -5.46
N LEU A 32 1.89 0.48 -6.46
CA LEU A 32 0.65 1.23 -6.40
C LEU A 32 -0.50 0.45 -7.03
N GLY A 33 -1.63 0.43 -6.32
CA GLY A 33 -2.93 0.03 -6.82
C GLY A 33 -3.98 1.09 -6.55
N GLY A 34 -5.12 0.96 -7.18
CA GLY A 34 -6.24 1.87 -6.94
C GLY A 34 -7.54 1.30 -7.46
N GLY A 35 -8.62 1.66 -6.79
CA GLY A 35 -9.97 1.35 -7.24
C GLY A 35 -10.46 2.32 -8.31
N PRO A 36 -11.67 2.08 -8.85
CA PRO A 36 -12.34 3.06 -9.70
C PRO A 36 -12.43 4.42 -9.01
N HIS A 37 -12.25 5.48 -9.78
CA HIS A 37 -12.35 6.86 -9.30
C HIS A 37 -11.41 7.23 -8.13
N SER A 38 -10.27 6.57 -8.01
CA SER A 38 -9.22 6.92 -7.03
C SER A 38 -8.88 8.40 -7.08
N THR A 39 -8.93 9.09 -5.94
CA THR A 39 -8.82 10.55 -5.87
C THR A 39 -7.46 11.04 -5.40
N LEU A 40 -6.65 10.18 -4.80
CA LEU A 40 -5.36 10.56 -4.22
C LEU A 40 -4.16 10.34 -5.13
N LEU A 41 -4.34 9.72 -6.29
CA LEU A 41 -3.21 9.37 -7.17
C LEU A 41 -2.31 10.56 -7.55
N PRO A 42 -2.84 11.76 -7.89
CA PRO A 42 -1.98 12.92 -8.16
C PRO A 42 -1.16 13.35 -6.94
N THR A 43 -1.78 13.35 -5.75
CA THR A 43 -1.09 13.65 -4.48
C THR A 43 -0.03 12.60 -4.17
N LEU A 44 -0.33 11.31 -4.35
CA LEU A 44 0.63 10.24 -4.15
C LEU A 44 1.84 10.37 -5.06
N ALA A 45 1.67 10.78 -6.32
CA ALA A 45 2.78 10.99 -7.24
C ALA A 45 3.74 12.08 -6.72
N GLN A 46 3.22 13.20 -6.20
CA GLN A 46 4.02 14.25 -5.59
C GLN A 46 4.71 13.78 -4.30
N VAL A 47 3.99 13.08 -3.44
CA VAL A 47 4.51 12.55 -2.18
C VAL A 47 5.65 11.56 -2.43
N PHE A 48 5.48 10.59 -3.34
CA PHE A 48 6.56 9.64 -3.66
C PHE A 48 7.73 10.32 -4.37
N LYS A 49 7.47 11.37 -5.16
CA LYS A 49 8.54 12.19 -5.72
C LYS A 49 9.35 12.88 -4.63
N SER A 50 8.70 13.49 -3.63
CA SER A 50 9.39 14.16 -2.51
C SER A 50 10.21 13.19 -1.64
N MET A 51 9.80 11.92 -1.59
CA MET A 51 10.51 10.85 -0.90
C MET A 51 11.63 10.24 -1.73
N ASN A 52 11.77 10.60 -3.00
CA ASN A 52 12.65 9.93 -3.96
C ASN A 52 12.40 8.41 -4.01
N ALA A 53 11.15 7.98 -3.87
CA ALA A 53 10.78 6.56 -3.84
C ALA A 53 10.75 5.95 -5.24
N GLN A 54 11.19 4.70 -5.35
CA GLN A 54 10.98 3.91 -6.57
C GLN A 54 9.55 3.37 -6.56
N THR A 55 8.83 3.54 -7.67
CA THR A 55 7.43 3.12 -7.75
C THR A 55 7.14 2.26 -8.96
N LEU A 56 6.18 1.35 -8.80
CA LEU A 56 5.58 0.56 -9.87
C LEU A 56 4.06 0.72 -9.85
N ALA A 57 3.44 0.62 -11.00
CA ALA A 57 1.99 0.57 -11.13
C ALA A 57 1.52 -0.86 -11.34
N HIS A 58 0.49 -1.28 -10.61
CA HIS A 58 -0.25 -2.48 -10.96
C HIS A 58 -0.97 -2.32 -12.31
N ARG A 59 -1.19 -3.41 -13.04
CA ARG A 59 -1.84 -3.38 -14.37
C ARG A 59 -3.22 -2.71 -14.37
N GLN A 60 -3.93 -2.74 -13.25
CA GLN A 60 -5.24 -2.09 -13.10
C GLN A 60 -5.15 -0.59 -12.84
N LEU A 61 -3.97 -0.01 -12.83
CA LEU A 61 -3.75 1.41 -12.60
C LEU A 61 -3.00 2.07 -13.78
N PRO A 62 -3.54 1.99 -15.01
CA PRO A 62 -2.83 2.47 -16.21
C PRO A 62 -2.55 3.98 -16.17
N GLN A 63 -3.41 4.77 -15.53
CA GLN A 63 -3.27 6.23 -15.42
C GLN A 63 -2.08 6.66 -14.53
N TRP A 64 -1.55 5.77 -13.69
CA TRP A 64 -0.46 6.10 -12.78
C TRP A 64 0.79 6.58 -13.49
N LEU A 65 1.18 5.92 -14.58
CA LEU A 65 2.42 6.27 -15.30
C LEU A 65 2.40 7.70 -15.84
N ALA A 66 1.25 8.16 -16.32
CA ALA A 66 1.10 9.54 -16.79
C ALA A 66 1.20 10.53 -15.63
N LEU A 67 0.57 10.23 -14.47
CA LEU A 67 0.63 11.06 -13.28
C LEU A 67 2.04 11.10 -12.67
N ALA A 68 2.72 9.96 -12.60
CA ALA A 68 4.09 9.87 -12.15
C ALA A 68 5.04 10.70 -13.02
N ASN A 69 4.92 10.56 -14.35
CA ASN A 69 5.72 11.33 -15.29
C ASN A 69 5.46 12.84 -15.17
N ALA A 70 4.20 13.26 -15.04
CA ALA A 70 3.85 14.68 -14.82
C ALA A 70 4.44 15.24 -13.50
N ALA A 71 4.58 14.42 -12.48
CA ALA A 71 5.24 14.77 -11.21
C ALA A 71 6.78 14.68 -11.28
N GLY A 72 7.35 14.20 -12.39
CA GLY A 72 8.78 13.92 -12.50
C GLY A 72 9.24 12.74 -11.62
N LEU A 73 8.34 11.81 -11.31
CA LEU A 73 8.60 10.57 -10.58
C LEU A 73 8.86 9.44 -11.56
N MET A 74 9.98 8.74 -11.41
CA MET A 74 10.25 7.53 -12.17
C MET A 74 9.36 6.40 -11.68
N SER A 75 8.62 5.77 -12.60
CA SER A 75 7.75 4.66 -12.31
C SER A 75 7.68 3.68 -13.47
N GLY A 76 7.60 2.39 -13.14
CA GLY A 76 7.42 1.31 -14.10
C GLY A 76 6.07 0.61 -13.94
N ARG A 77 5.90 -0.49 -14.69
CA ARG A 77 4.76 -1.41 -14.53
C ARG A 77 5.21 -2.66 -13.78
N TRP A 78 4.38 -3.11 -12.86
CA TRP A 78 4.59 -4.37 -12.16
C TRP A 78 3.95 -5.52 -12.94
N GLY A 79 4.68 -6.64 -13.07
CA GLY A 79 4.17 -7.83 -13.75
C GLY A 79 3.92 -7.56 -15.24
N VAL A 80 4.94 -7.69 -16.06
CA VAL A 80 4.77 -7.71 -17.53
C VAL A 80 4.28 -9.09 -17.92
N GLU A 81 3.49 -9.19 -19.00
CA GLU A 81 2.86 -10.43 -19.48
C GLU A 81 3.76 -11.66 -19.29
N ASP A 82 3.18 -12.70 -18.66
CA ASP A 82 3.78 -14.00 -18.40
C ASP A 82 5.02 -14.06 -17.48
N GLN A 83 5.37 -12.95 -16.82
CA GLN A 83 6.45 -12.97 -15.82
C GLN A 83 5.91 -12.63 -14.42
N PRO A 84 6.34 -13.38 -13.37
CA PRO A 84 6.02 -13.00 -12.01
C PRO A 84 6.61 -11.61 -11.74
N GLY A 85 5.77 -10.72 -11.18
CA GLY A 85 6.21 -9.40 -10.79
C GLY A 85 7.34 -9.44 -9.76
N GLU A 86 8.20 -8.44 -9.78
CA GLU A 86 9.31 -8.33 -8.84
C GLU A 86 8.82 -8.22 -7.39
N LYS A 87 9.70 -8.55 -6.44
CA LYS A 87 9.44 -8.35 -5.01
C LYS A 87 9.43 -6.86 -4.69
N VAL A 88 8.50 -6.47 -3.84
CA VAL A 88 8.28 -5.07 -3.46
C VAL A 88 8.34 -4.88 -1.96
N LYS A 89 8.75 -3.69 -1.53
CA LYS A 89 8.85 -3.35 -0.10
C LYS A 89 7.52 -2.86 0.46
N ALA A 90 6.72 -2.17 -0.33
CA ALA A 90 5.43 -1.70 0.10
C ALA A 90 4.34 -1.84 -0.97
N LEU A 91 3.12 -1.99 -0.50
CA LEU A 91 1.90 -1.86 -1.28
C LEU A 91 1.14 -0.63 -0.79
N VAL A 92 0.69 0.21 -1.71
CA VAL A 92 -0.20 1.34 -1.41
C VAL A 92 -1.40 1.26 -2.34
N PHE A 93 -2.59 1.14 -1.78
CA PHE A 93 -3.83 1.04 -2.55
C PHE A 93 -4.75 2.23 -2.25
N ASP A 94 -5.09 3.00 -3.27
CA ASP A 94 -6.06 4.10 -3.17
C ASP A 94 -7.48 3.57 -3.37
N ALA A 95 -8.20 3.39 -2.25
CA ALA A 95 -9.59 2.96 -2.19
C ALA A 95 -10.56 4.14 -2.01
N THR A 96 -10.10 5.39 -2.05
CA THR A 96 -10.94 6.57 -1.77
C THR A 96 -12.09 6.75 -2.76
N GLY A 97 -11.95 6.25 -3.98
CA GLY A 97 -12.97 6.31 -5.01
C GLY A 97 -14.02 5.21 -4.95
N LEU A 98 -13.87 4.21 -4.09
CA LEU A 98 -14.83 3.12 -3.97
C LEU A 98 -16.15 3.64 -3.38
N SER A 99 -17.23 3.49 -4.12
CA SER A 99 -18.56 4.02 -3.78
C SER A 99 -19.66 2.94 -3.65
N ASP A 100 -19.34 1.70 -4.03
CA ASP A 100 -20.27 0.57 -3.96
C ASP A 100 -19.54 -0.74 -3.71
N SER A 101 -20.19 -1.69 -3.05
CA SER A 101 -19.61 -3.00 -2.74
C SER A 101 -19.26 -3.84 -3.97
N SER A 102 -19.93 -3.62 -5.11
CA SER A 102 -19.56 -4.30 -6.37
C SER A 102 -18.15 -3.95 -6.84
N GLN A 103 -17.61 -2.81 -6.43
CA GLN A 103 -16.25 -2.38 -6.75
C GLN A 103 -15.18 -3.03 -5.86
N SER A 104 -15.57 -3.86 -4.88
CA SER A 104 -14.63 -4.60 -4.03
C SER A 104 -13.74 -5.58 -4.81
N THR A 105 -14.16 -5.97 -6.03
CA THR A 105 -13.33 -6.78 -6.94
C THR A 105 -11.98 -6.14 -7.23
N ALA A 106 -11.90 -4.81 -7.31
CA ALA A 106 -10.64 -4.11 -7.51
C ALA A 106 -9.64 -4.35 -6.36
N LEU A 107 -10.14 -4.43 -5.12
CA LEU A 107 -9.32 -4.80 -3.95
C LEU A 107 -8.85 -6.25 -4.05
N TYR A 108 -9.79 -7.16 -4.34
CA TYR A 108 -9.48 -8.58 -4.46
C TYR A 108 -8.42 -8.82 -5.54
N ASP A 109 -8.63 -8.33 -6.74
CA ASP A 109 -7.74 -8.54 -7.87
C ASP A 109 -6.33 -8.01 -7.58
N PHE A 110 -6.24 -6.81 -6.99
CA PHE A 110 -4.95 -6.26 -6.61
C PHE A 110 -4.25 -7.13 -5.56
N PHE A 111 -4.86 -7.35 -4.40
CA PHE A 111 -4.20 -8.07 -3.32
C PHE A 111 -3.96 -9.55 -3.64
N HIS A 112 -4.84 -10.18 -4.40
CA HIS A 112 -4.64 -11.55 -4.86
C HIS A 112 -3.37 -11.69 -5.72
N ASP A 113 -3.13 -10.76 -6.61
CA ASP A 113 -1.95 -10.78 -7.48
C ASP A 113 -0.66 -10.51 -6.72
N VAL A 114 -0.67 -9.51 -5.81
CA VAL A 114 0.57 -8.91 -5.30
C VAL A 114 0.95 -9.32 -3.88
N ALA A 115 0.04 -9.90 -3.08
CA ALA A 115 0.28 -10.15 -1.65
C ALA A 115 1.54 -10.98 -1.37
N ARG A 116 1.84 -11.95 -2.24
CA ARG A 116 3.03 -12.82 -2.13
C ARG A 116 4.32 -12.15 -2.58
N SER A 117 4.24 -10.98 -3.18
CA SER A 117 5.42 -10.22 -3.66
C SER A 117 5.99 -9.31 -2.58
N VAL A 118 5.30 -9.13 -1.46
CA VAL A 118 5.78 -8.28 -0.37
C VAL A 118 6.96 -8.94 0.35
N LEU A 119 8.04 -8.20 0.47
CA LEU A 119 9.25 -8.60 1.21
C LEU A 119 8.97 -8.68 2.72
N PRO A 120 9.78 -9.44 3.48
CA PRO A 120 9.75 -9.37 4.94
C PRO A 120 9.91 -7.93 5.45
N CYS A 121 9.31 -7.62 6.59
CA CYS A 121 9.23 -6.26 7.13
C CYS A 121 8.64 -5.23 6.15
N GLY A 122 7.81 -5.68 5.21
CA GLY A 122 7.15 -4.80 4.24
C GLY A 122 6.01 -4.00 4.86
N ARG A 123 5.48 -3.07 4.08
CA ARG A 123 4.40 -2.18 4.47
C ARG A 123 3.22 -2.33 3.52
N VAL A 124 2.02 -2.42 4.05
CA VAL A 124 0.77 -2.39 3.26
C VAL A 124 -0.09 -1.27 3.78
N ILE A 125 -0.44 -0.34 2.92
CA ILE A 125 -1.26 0.82 3.26
C ILE A 125 -2.46 0.85 2.34
N VAL A 126 -3.65 0.88 2.94
CA VAL A 126 -4.91 1.10 2.24
C VAL A 126 -5.38 2.50 2.59
N LEU A 127 -5.64 3.33 1.58
CA LEU A 127 -6.15 4.68 1.75
C LEU A 127 -7.65 4.67 1.47
N GLY A 128 -8.45 5.12 2.43
CA GLY A 128 -9.90 5.20 2.32
C GLY A 128 -10.44 6.58 2.70
N ARG A 129 -11.75 6.76 2.59
CA ARG A 129 -12.47 7.91 3.13
C ARG A 129 -13.08 7.56 4.48
N PRO A 130 -13.16 8.50 5.43
CA PRO A 130 -13.89 8.25 6.67
C PRO A 130 -15.34 7.87 6.36
N PRO A 131 -15.82 6.69 6.77
CA PRO A 131 -17.19 6.25 6.45
C PRO A 131 -18.29 7.20 6.91
N GLU A 132 -18.07 7.88 8.03
CA GLU A 132 -18.99 8.86 8.62
C GLU A 132 -19.12 10.15 7.80
N THR A 133 -18.18 10.42 6.89
CA THR A 133 -18.26 11.59 5.99
C THR A 133 -18.85 11.26 4.62
N CYS A 134 -19.13 9.98 4.37
CA CYS A 134 -19.72 9.54 3.11
C CYS A 134 -21.21 9.86 3.08
N GLN A 135 -21.65 10.54 2.01
CA GLN A 135 -23.06 10.91 1.88
C GLN A 135 -23.98 9.75 1.52
N ALA A 136 -23.48 8.81 0.73
CA ALA A 136 -24.24 7.64 0.28
C ALA A 136 -23.99 6.43 1.21
N PRO A 137 -25.05 5.75 1.70
CA PRO A 137 -24.91 4.56 2.56
C PRO A 137 -24.07 3.47 1.93
N ARG A 138 -24.17 3.24 0.62
CA ARG A 138 -23.37 2.25 -0.10
C ARG A 138 -21.88 2.58 -0.05
N GLN A 139 -21.54 3.86 -0.21
CA GLN A 139 -20.15 4.32 -0.09
C GLN A 139 -19.64 4.15 1.34
N ALA A 140 -20.42 4.55 2.35
CA ALA A 140 -20.05 4.35 3.75
C ALA A 140 -19.82 2.86 4.05
N THR A 141 -20.64 1.97 3.50
CA THR A 141 -20.50 0.52 3.68
C THR A 141 -19.19 -0.02 3.11
N ILE A 142 -18.85 0.31 1.86
CA ILE A 142 -17.60 -0.18 1.26
C ILE A 142 -16.37 0.41 1.94
N GLN A 143 -16.41 1.69 2.33
CA GLN A 143 -15.32 2.31 3.07
C GLN A 143 -15.15 1.70 4.46
N ARG A 144 -16.23 1.36 5.16
CA ARG A 144 -16.18 0.64 6.45
C ARG A 144 -15.64 -0.78 6.28
N ALA A 145 -15.93 -1.45 5.18
CA ALA A 145 -15.44 -2.81 4.89
C ALA A 145 -13.90 -2.88 4.77
N LEU A 146 -13.22 -1.76 4.47
CA LEU A 146 -11.75 -1.69 4.43
C LEU A 146 -11.10 -2.08 5.78
N GLU A 147 -11.79 -1.85 6.91
CA GLU A 147 -11.31 -2.27 8.23
C GLU A 147 -11.21 -3.80 8.33
N GLY A 148 -12.22 -4.49 7.82
CA GLY A 148 -12.21 -5.96 7.77
C GLY A 148 -11.12 -6.51 6.86
N LEU A 149 -10.97 -5.91 5.68
CA LEU A 149 -9.93 -6.28 4.72
C LEU A 149 -8.53 -6.13 5.32
N THR A 150 -8.20 -4.98 5.91
CA THR A 150 -6.86 -4.73 6.48
C THR A 150 -6.55 -5.67 7.64
N ARG A 151 -7.53 -5.99 8.49
CA ARG A 151 -7.36 -6.98 9.56
C ARG A 151 -7.10 -8.38 9.00
N SER A 152 -7.79 -8.77 7.93
CA SER A 152 -7.58 -10.07 7.28
C SER A 152 -6.20 -10.14 6.62
N LEU A 153 -5.81 -9.13 5.87
CA LEU A 153 -4.48 -9.05 5.26
C LEU A 153 -3.36 -9.12 6.32
N ALA A 154 -3.53 -8.43 7.46
CA ALA A 154 -2.54 -8.46 8.55
C ALA A 154 -2.36 -9.86 9.15
N LYS A 155 -3.41 -10.67 9.19
CA LYS A 155 -3.33 -12.05 9.68
C LYS A 155 -2.65 -12.99 8.68
N GLU A 156 -2.87 -12.77 7.38
CA GLU A 156 -2.40 -13.64 6.30
C GLU A 156 -0.96 -13.36 5.87
N LEU A 157 -0.55 -12.09 5.84
CA LEU A 157 0.74 -11.70 5.25
C LEU A 157 1.97 -12.09 6.06
N LYS A 158 1.87 -12.35 7.34
CA LYS A 158 3.00 -12.79 8.18
C LYS A 158 4.31 -12.01 7.92
N LYS A 159 5.48 -12.60 8.14
CA LYS A 159 6.82 -12.06 7.82
C LYS A 159 7.09 -10.65 8.36
N ALA A 160 6.50 -10.28 9.51
CA ALA A 160 6.59 -8.94 10.10
C ALA A 160 6.13 -7.81 9.16
N ILE A 161 5.23 -8.11 8.22
CA ILE A 161 4.59 -7.12 7.36
C ILE A 161 3.55 -6.36 8.18
N THR A 162 3.58 -5.02 8.12
CA THR A 162 2.55 -4.18 8.74
C THR A 162 1.45 -3.87 7.72
N VAL A 163 0.21 -3.90 8.17
CA VAL A 163 -0.95 -3.55 7.33
C VAL A 163 -1.74 -2.46 8.04
N GLN A 164 -1.96 -1.35 7.36
CA GLN A 164 -2.58 -0.16 7.94
C GLN A 164 -3.64 0.41 7.02
N LEU A 165 -4.75 0.85 7.61
CA LEU A 165 -5.78 1.63 6.97
C LEU A 165 -5.62 3.10 7.39
N VAL A 166 -5.58 3.99 6.41
CA VAL A 166 -5.54 5.42 6.62
C VAL A 166 -6.77 6.04 6.00
N TYR A 167 -7.63 6.60 6.81
CA TYR A 167 -8.74 7.41 6.32
C TYR A 167 -8.27 8.84 6.04
N VAL A 168 -8.48 9.29 4.81
CA VAL A 168 -8.13 10.63 4.35
C VAL A 168 -9.40 11.43 4.17
N ALA A 169 -9.64 12.39 5.08
CA ALA A 169 -10.77 13.30 4.98
C ALA A 169 -10.60 14.23 3.76
N GLU A 170 -11.70 14.78 3.30
CA GLU A 170 -11.67 15.80 2.26
C GLU A 170 -10.88 17.04 2.75
N GLY A 171 -10.01 17.56 1.90
CA GLY A 171 -9.12 18.68 2.27
C GLY A 171 -7.85 18.29 3.05
N ALA A 172 -7.73 17.05 3.54
CA ALA A 172 -6.58 16.61 4.33
C ALA A 172 -5.41 16.04 3.48
N GLN A 173 -5.48 16.11 2.15
CA GLN A 173 -4.46 15.54 1.25
C GLN A 173 -3.06 16.09 1.51
N GLY A 174 -2.95 17.36 1.95
CA GLY A 174 -1.66 17.99 2.27
C GLY A 174 -0.92 17.36 3.46
N GLN A 175 -1.61 16.59 4.30
CA GLN A 175 -1.02 15.89 5.45
C GLN A 175 -0.59 14.45 5.12
N LEU A 176 -0.91 13.98 3.91
CA LEU A 176 -0.66 12.60 3.53
C LEU A 176 0.85 12.27 3.49
N GLU A 177 1.68 13.24 3.14
CA GLU A 177 3.13 13.06 3.07
C GLU A 177 3.72 12.68 4.43
N SER A 178 3.41 13.40 5.49
CA SER A 178 3.93 13.10 6.84
C SER A 178 3.48 11.73 7.33
N THR A 179 2.21 11.39 7.07
CA THR A 179 1.65 10.08 7.41
C THR A 179 2.36 8.96 6.65
N LEU A 180 2.53 9.09 5.34
CA LEU A 180 3.20 8.06 4.54
C LEU A 180 4.69 7.93 4.88
N ARG A 181 5.39 9.04 5.17
CA ARG A 181 6.78 8.99 5.66
C ARG A 181 6.89 8.17 6.94
N PHE A 182 5.98 8.37 7.88
CA PHE A 182 5.96 7.61 9.13
C PHE A 182 5.63 6.12 8.90
N LEU A 183 4.64 5.82 8.07
CA LEU A 183 4.18 4.45 7.87
C LEU A 183 5.10 3.60 6.99
N LEU A 184 5.88 4.22 6.12
CA LEU A 184 6.79 3.54 5.20
C LEU A 184 8.22 3.41 5.74
N SER A 185 8.55 4.14 6.78
CA SER A 185 9.88 4.09 7.43
C SER A 185 10.13 2.82 8.24
#